data_d93c9de5b9d5019e4de90765766cfae4
#
_entry.id   d93c9de5b9d5019e4de90765766cfae4
#
_cell.length_a   1.000
_cell.length_b   1.000
_cell.length_c   1.000
_cell.angle_alpha   90.00
_cell.angle_beta   90.00
_cell.angle_gamma   90.00
#
_symmetry.space_group_name_H-M   'P 1'
#
loop_
_entity.id
_entity.type
_entity.pdbx_description
1 polymer ?
#
loop_
_entity_poly.entity_id
_entity_poly.type
_entity_poly.pdbx_seq_one_letter_code
_entity_poly.pdbx_strand_id
1 'polypeptide(L)'
;MREIGHFIGGKKVAGTSGRSGDVFNPNTGEVQAKVSFAKKSEVEQAIANAEAAQPAWAATNPQRRARVLFKFLELVQKELDSLAQLLSSEHGKTIADSKGDIQRGLEVVEFACGIPHLLKGEFSESAGPGIDLFSLRQPLGVVAGITPFNFPAMIPMWKFAPALACGNAFILKPSERDPSVPMRLAELLVEAGLPAGVLNVVNGDKEAVDTLLTDPRVRAIGFVGSSAIAEYIYTTGCAHGKRVQCFGGAKNHMVVMPDADMDQAVDALIGAGYGSAGERCMAVSVAVPVGRQTADTLIERLIPRVESLKVGPSSDAQADYGPLVTKAHLDKVRSYVDLGVKEGAKLKVDGRNFKLQGYENGFFMGGCLFDEVTPEMRIYKDEIFGPVLSVVRARDYEEALRLPSENDYGNGVAIFTRDGNTARDFTSRVNVGMVGVNFAIPVPLAYYTFGGWKRSGFGDLNQHGPDSVRFYTKTKTVTSRWPSGIKEGTDFVIPTMK
;
A
#
# COMPACT_ATOMS: atom_id res chain seq x y z
N MET A 1 -0.19 -15.08 -27.46
CA MET A 1 -0.12 -14.73 -26.03
C MET A 1 0.66 -13.43 -25.91
N ARG A 2 0.18 -12.45 -25.13
CA ARG A 2 0.86 -11.16 -24.94
C ARG A 2 2.10 -11.34 -24.06
N GLU A 3 3.24 -10.76 -24.46
CA GLU A 3 4.46 -10.73 -23.65
C GLU A 3 4.64 -9.35 -23.02
N ILE A 4 4.97 -9.34 -21.73
CA ILE A 4 5.17 -8.13 -20.93
C ILE A 4 6.64 -8.11 -20.51
N GLY A 5 7.40 -7.18 -21.10
CA GLY A 5 8.80 -6.95 -20.77
C GLY A 5 8.97 -5.91 -19.66
N HIS A 6 9.96 -5.06 -19.80
CA HIS A 6 10.28 -3.98 -18.87
C HIS A 6 10.02 -2.61 -19.53
N PHE A 7 10.10 -1.54 -18.73
CA PHE A 7 10.08 -0.17 -19.21
C PHE A 7 11.35 0.53 -18.74
N ILE A 8 12.31 0.69 -19.63
CA ILE A 8 13.65 1.21 -19.29
C ILE A 8 14.02 2.32 -20.26
N GLY A 9 14.50 3.44 -19.73
CA GLY A 9 14.93 4.56 -20.56
C GLY A 9 13.80 5.20 -21.38
N GLY A 10 12.57 5.20 -20.84
CA GLY A 10 11.40 5.81 -21.46
C GLY A 10 10.72 4.95 -22.53
N LYS A 11 11.04 3.68 -22.67
CA LYS A 11 10.47 2.77 -23.68
C LYS A 11 10.30 1.34 -23.17
N LYS A 12 9.38 0.60 -23.77
CA LYS A 12 9.25 -0.85 -23.57
C LYS A 12 10.46 -1.58 -24.11
N VAL A 13 10.98 -2.52 -23.35
CA VAL A 13 12.08 -3.41 -23.73
C VAL A 13 11.70 -4.85 -23.42
N ALA A 14 12.08 -5.78 -24.30
CA ALA A 14 11.90 -7.21 -24.03
C ALA A 14 12.82 -7.67 -22.91
N GLY A 15 12.38 -8.64 -22.11
CA GLY A 15 13.25 -9.32 -21.15
C GLY A 15 14.24 -10.26 -21.87
N THR A 16 15.43 -10.40 -21.32
CA THR A 16 16.52 -11.18 -21.91
C THR A 16 16.99 -12.35 -21.02
N SER A 17 16.34 -12.54 -19.85
CA SER A 17 16.72 -13.61 -18.92
C SER A 17 16.27 -15.01 -19.36
N GLY A 18 15.29 -15.10 -20.25
CA GLY A 18 14.60 -16.36 -20.59
C GLY A 18 13.63 -16.86 -19.49
N ARG A 19 13.51 -16.14 -18.36
CA ARG A 19 12.60 -16.48 -17.25
C ARG A 19 11.32 -15.64 -17.34
N SER A 20 10.18 -16.24 -17.07
CA SER A 20 8.88 -15.55 -17.10
C SER A 20 7.92 -16.15 -16.09
N GLY A 21 6.88 -15.39 -15.75
CA GLY A 21 5.72 -15.82 -14.98
C GLY A 21 4.44 -15.70 -15.80
N ASP A 22 3.42 -16.46 -15.38
CA ASP A 22 2.11 -16.42 -16.01
C ASP A 22 1.26 -15.32 -15.38
N VAL A 23 0.60 -14.55 -16.25
CA VAL A 23 -0.44 -13.58 -15.88
C VAL A 23 -1.78 -14.18 -16.23
N PHE A 24 -2.60 -14.45 -15.24
CA PHE A 24 -3.90 -15.09 -15.41
C PHE A 24 -5.01 -14.08 -15.67
N ASN A 25 -6.06 -14.52 -16.33
CA ASN A 25 -7.39 -13.94 -16.18
C ASN A 25 -8.09 -14.68 -15.04
N PRO A 26 -8.27 -14.08 -13.87
CA PRO A 26 -8.83 -14.78 -12.72
C PRO A 26 -10.28 -15.24 -12.92
N ASN A 27 -11.02 -14.60 -13.83
CA ASN A 27 -12.41 -14.98 -14.14
C ASN A 27 -12.48 -16.33 -14.85
N THR A 28 -11.53 -16.63 -15.74
CA THR A 28 -11.52 -17.87 -16.53
C THR A 28 -10.48 -18.88 -16.09
N GLY A 29 -9.49 -18.46 -15.31
CA GLY A 29 -8.35 -19.27 -14.91
C GLY A 29 -7.31 -19.46 -16.02
N GLU A 30 -7.47 -18.82 -17.17
CA GLU A 30 -6.58 -18.92 -18.33
C GLU A 30 -5.39 -18.00 -18.20
N VAL A 31 -4.25 -18.42 -18.74
CA VAL A 31 -3.08 -17.57 -18.91
C VAL A 31 -3.33 -16.59 -20.08
N GLN A 32 -3.41 -15.29 -19.79
CA GLN A 32 -3.64 -14.26 -20.79
C GLN A 32 -2.36 -13.57 -21.28
N ALA A 33 -1.30 -13.59 -20.46
CA ALA A 33 0.00 -13.01 -20.81
C ALA A 33 1.14 -13.72 -20.07
N LYS A 34 2.38 -13.48 -20.53
CA LYS A 34 3.60 -13.84 -19.81
C LYS A 34 4.38 -12.58 -19.47
N VAL A 35 4.86 -12.47 -18.23
CA VAL A 35 5.70 -11.38 -17.78
C VAL A 35 7.14 -11.85 -17.65
N SER A 36 8.08 -11.12 -18.23
CA SER A 36 9.52 -11.42 -18.14
C SER A 36 10.05 -11.11 -16.74
N PHE A 37 10.89 -11.98 -16.20
CA PHE A 37 11.61 -11.75 -14.95
C PHE A 37 13.01 -11.22 -15.25
N ALA A 38 13.30 -10.02 -14.77
CA ALA A 38 14.59 -9.39 -14.96
C ALA A 38 15.70 -10.20 -14.29
N LYS A 39 16.81 -10.40 -15.00
CA LYS A 39 18.07 -10.81 -14.41
C LYS A 39 18.82 -9.59 -13.85
N LYS A 40 19.81 -9.82 -13.00
CA LYS A 40 20.60 -8.77 -12.34
C LYS A 40 21.06 -7.67 -13.31
N SER A 41 21.61 -8.02 -14.46
CA SER A 41 22.14 -7.03 -15.43
C SER A 41 21.06 -6.10 -16.03
N GLU A 42 19.81 -6.55 -16.14
CA GLU A 42 18.69 -5.73 -16.62
C GLU A 42 18.24 -4.73 -15.55
N VAL A 43 18.25 -5.15 -14.28
CA VAL A 43 17.99 -4.25 -13.15
C VAL A 43 19.12 -3.20 -13.03
N GLU A 44 20.38 -3.63 -13.14
CA GLU A 44 21.54 -2.74 -13.13
C GLU A 44 21.50 -1.72 -14.28
N GLN A 45 20.99 -2.12 -15.46
CA GLN A 45 20.76 -1.21 -16.58
C GLN A 45 19.67 -0.17 -16.26
N ALA A 46 18.57 -0.57 -15.64
CA ALA A 46 17.52 0.36 -15.20
C ALA A 46 18.07 1.36 -14.16
N ILE A 47 18.88 0.86 -13.21
CA ILE A 47 19.55 1.71 -12.21
C ILE A 47 20.50 2.71 -12.88
N ALA A 48 21.29 2.29 -13.85
CA ALA A 48 22.20 3.17 -14.59
C ALA A 48 21.44 4.25 -15.39
N ASN A 49 20.32 3.90 -16.03
CA ASN A 49 19.46 4.88 -16.69
C ASN A 49 18.90 5.91 -15.70
N ALA A 50 18.42 5.44 -14.54
CA ALA A 50 17.91 6.31 -13.49
C ALA A 50 19.00 7.25 -12.94
N GLU A 51 20.18 6.73 -12.69
CA GLU A 51 21.34 7.50 -12.20
C GLU A 51 21.76 8.59 -13.20
N ALA A 52 21.78 8.29 -14.49
CA ALA A 52 22.11 9.24 -15.53
C ALA A 52 21.05 10.35 -15.70
N ALA A 53 19.77 10.01 -15.56
CA ALA A 53 18.66 10.96 -15.75
C ALA A 53 18.42 11.86 -14.51
N GLN A 54 18.74 11.36 -13.32
CA GLN A 54 18.35 11.98 -12.04
C GLN A 54 18.93 13.40 -11.84
N PRO A 55 20.19 13.72 -12.14
CA PRO A 55 20.74 15.06 -11.87
C PRO A 55 20.01 16.19 -12.61
N ALA A 56 19.67 15.98 -13.87
CA ALA A 56 18.91 16.95 -14.67
C ALA A 56 17.49 17.12 -14.14
N TRP A 57 16.85 16.01 -13.72
CA TRP A 57 15.54 16.07 -13.10
C TRP A 57 15.56 16.76 -11.75
N ALA A 58 16.55 16.52 -10.91
CA ALA A 58 16.76 17.20 -9.62
C ALA A 58 16.95 18.71 -9.79
N ALA A 59 17.70 19.13 -10.83
CA ALA A 59 17.93 20.52 -11.17
C ALA A 59 16.70 21.21 -11.78
N THR A 60 15.71 20.45 -12.23
CA THR A 60 14.45 21.00 -12.76
C THR A 60 13.68 21.68 -11.63
N ASN A 61 13.21 22.91 -11.88
CA ASN A 61 12.43 23.69 -10.94
C ASN A 61 11.23 22.85 -10.40
N PRO A 62 10.97 22.87 -9.07
CA PRO A 62 9.93 22.05 -8.46
C PRO A 62 8.53 22.24 -9.09
N GLN A 63 8.17 23.47 -9.48
CA GLN A 63 6.91 23.72 -10.18
C GLN A 63 6.84 23.08 -11.57
N ARG A 64 7.95 23.01 -12.28
CA ARG A 64 8.00 22.30 -13.58
C ARG A 64 7.82 20.80 -13.38
N ARG A 65 8.41 20.23 -12.33
CA ARG A 65 8.17 18.82 -11.97
C ARG A 65 6.68 18.59 -11.64
N ALA A 66 6.07 19.48 -10.86
CA ALA A 66 4.65 19.41 -10.55
C ALA A 66 3.75 19.49 -11.80
N ARG A 67 4.11 20.29 -12.82
CA ARG A 67 3.35 20.35 -14.08
C ARG A 67 3.32 19.02 -14.83
N VAL A 68 4.38 18.23 -14.78
CA VAL A 68 4.39 16.86 -15.31
C VAL A 68 3.36 15.99 -14.58
N LEU A 69 3.30 16.10 -13.25
CA LEU A 69 2.34 15.35 -12.45
C LEU A 69 0.89 15.81 -12.67
N PHE A 70 0.63 17.11 -12.85
CA PHE A 70 -0.69 17.60 -13.26
C PHE A 70 -1.11 17.03 -14.61
N LYS A 71 -0.19 16.99 -15.58
CA LYS A 71 -0.49 16.42 -16.89
C LYS A 71 -0.70 14.90 -16.83
N PHE A 72 0.08 14.21 -16.01
CA PHE A 72 -0.10 12.78 -15.75
C PHE A 72 -1.48 12.49 -15.14
N LEU A 73 -1.91 13.27 -14.13
CA LEU A 73 -3.23 13.16 -13.53
C LEU A 73 -4.34 13.27 -14.59
N GLU A 74 -4.26 14.28 -15.46
CA GLU A 74 -5.21 14.48 -16.57
C GLU A 74 -5.24 13.27 -17.51
N LEU A 75 -4.07 12.73 -17.88
CA LEU A 75 -3.97 11.58 -18.78
C LEU A 75 -4.54 10.32 -18.16
N VAL A 76 -4.26 10.05 -16.89
CA VAL A 76 -4.82 8.89 -16.19
C VAL A 76 -6.34 9.01 -16.06
N GLN A 77 -6.86 10.19 -15.73
CA GLN A 77 -8.30 10.42 -15.68
C GLN A 77 -8.97 10.19 -17.04
N LYS A 78 -8.33 10.61 -18.12
CA LYS A 78 -8.83 10.37 -19.49
C LYS A 78 -8.88 8.88 -19.84
N GLU A 79 -7.95 8.09 -19.31
CA GLU A 79 -7.86 6.64 -19.56
C GLU A 79 -8.48 5.81 -18.44
N LEU A 80 -9.25 6.40 -17.51
CA LEU A 80 -9.77 5.73 -16.33
C LEU A 80 -10.50 4.42 -16.66
N ASP A 81 -11.37 4.43 -17.66
CA ASP A 81 -12.16 3.25 -18.05
C ASP A 81 -11.29 2.13 -18.63
N SER A 82 -10.35 2.46 -19.51
CA SER A 82 -9.45 1.47 -20.11
C SER A 82 -8.47 0.89 -19.09
N LEU A 83 -7.94 1.72 -18.22
CA LEU A 83 -7.09 1.27 -17.11
C LEU A 83 -7.84 0.39 -16.12
N ALA A 84 -9.10 0.73 -15.78
CA ALA A 84 -9.93 -0.09 -14.90
C ALA A 84 -10.25 -1.46 -15.51
N GLN A 85 -10.53 -1.53 -16.82
CA GLN A 85 -10.72 -2.79 -17.52
C GLN A 85 -9.43 -3.64 -17.55
N LEU A 86 -8.29 -3.01 -17.81
CA LEU A 86 -6.99 -3.68 -17.81
C LEU A 86 -6.66 -4.24 -16.42
N LEU A 87 -6.86 -3.43 -15.38
CA LEU A 87 -6.67 -3.81 -13.98
C LEU A 87 -7.57 -5.00 -13.62
N SER A 88 -8.85 -4.87 -13.87
CA SER A 88 -9.85 -5.91 -13.60
C SER A 88 -9.53 -7.23 -14.30
N SER A 89 -9.02 -7.19 -15.53
CA SER A 89 -8.68 -8.39 -16.31
C SER A 89 -7.52 -9.20 -15.70
N GLU A 90 -6.56 -8.56 -15.04
CA GLU A 90 -5.40 -9.23 -14.44
C GLU A 90 -5.59 -9.52 -12.94
N HIS A 91 -6.29 -8.64 -12.22
CA HIS A 91 -6.52 -8.81 -10.79
C HIS A 91 -7.78 -9.64 -10.46
N GLY A 92 -8.87 -9.43 -11.20
CA GLY A 92 -10.18 -10.04 -10.93
C GLY A 92 -11.15 -9.17 -10.11
N LYS A 93 -10.73 -8.03 -9.54
CA LYS A 93 -11.67 -7.12 -8.85
C LYS A 93 -12.64 -6.48 -9.85
N THR A 94 -13.84 -6.10 -9.38
CA THR A 94 -14.86 -5.48 -10.24
C THR A 94 -14.34 -4.19 -10.89
N ILE A 95 -14.95 -3.80 -12.01
CA ILE A 95 -14.61 -2.54 -12.70
C ILE A 95 -14.79 -1.34 -11.77
N ALA A 96 -15.84 -1.33 -10.94
CA ALA A 96 -16.07 -0.25 -9.97
C ALA A 96 -14.94 -0.16 -8.94
N ASP A 97 -14.49 -1.29 -8.39
CA ASP A 97 -13.38 -1.35 -7.44
C ASP A 97 -12.04 -1.00 -8.11
N SER A 98 -11.85 -1.38 -9.38
CA SER A 98 -10.68 -1.01 -10.18
C SER A 98 -10.60 0.51 -10.41
N LYS A 99 -11.74 1.17 -10.68
CA LYS A 99 -11.79 2.64 -10.75
C LYS A 99 -11.45 3.28 -9.40
N GLY A 100 -11.92 2.69 -8.29
CA GLY A 100 -11.59 3.13 -6.94
C GLY A 100 -10.09 3.04 -6.65
N ASP A 101 -9.43 1.95 -7.07
CA ASP A 101 -7.98 1.78 -6.97
C ASP A 101 -7.24 2.93 -7.67
N ILE A 102 -7.57 3.19 -8.93
CA ILE A 102 -6.94 4.26 -9.72
C ILE A 102 -7.20 5.63 -9.08
N GLN A 103 -8.45 5.90 -8.68
CA GLN A 103 -8.83 7.18 -8.08
C GLN A 103 -8.06 7.45 -6.78
N ARG A 104 -7.93 6.46 -5.89
CA ARG A 104 -7.15 6.59 -4.66
C ARG A 104 -5.65 6.82 -4.93
N GLY A 105 -5.13 6.28 -6.02
CA GLY A 105 -3.79 6.60 -6.48
C GLY A 105 -3.66 8.04 -6.96
N LEU A 106 -4.64 8.53 -7.72
CA LEU A 106 -4.68 9.90 -8.23
C LEU A 106 -4.74 10.95 -7.11
N GLU A 107 -5.40 10.67 -5.99
CA GLU A 107 -5.42 11.57 -4.83
C GLU A 107 -4.00 11.85 -4.29
N VAL A 108 -3.11 10.85 -4.31
CA VAL A 108 -1.71 11.04 -3.91
C VAL A 108 -0.90 11.74 -5.01
N VAL A 109 -1.21 11.53 -6.28
CA VAL A 109 -0.63 12.32 -7.37
C VAL A 109 -1.01 13.79 -7.23
N GLU A 110 -2.27 14.09 -6.92
CA GLU A 110 -2.76 15.45 -6.65
C GLU A 110 -2.01 16.07 -5.46
N PHE A 111 -1.88 15.35 -4.35
CA PHE A 111 -1.04 15.79 -3.22
C PHE A 111 0.40 16.08 -3.67
N ALA A 112 0.98 15.21 -4.51
CA ALA A 112 2.35 15.37 -5.00
C ALA A 112 2.51 16.63 -5.88
N CYS A 113 1.48 17.07 -6.58
CA CYS A 113 1.47 18.35 -7.30
C CYS A 113 1.68 19.57 -6.36
N GLY A 114 1.29 19.45 -5.08
CA GLY A 114 1.50 20.46 -4.03
C GLY A 114 2.86 20.38 -3.32
N ILE A 115 3.66 19.36 -3.57
CA ILE A 115 4.97 19.13 -2.89
C ILE A 115 5.93 20.33 -2.99
N PRO A 116 5.94 21.18 -4.05
CA PRO A 116 6.76 22.41 -4.04
C PRO A 116 6.60 23.25 -2.78
N HIS A 117 5.41 23.30 -2.17
CA HIS A 117 5.17 24.01 -0.92
C HIS A 117 5.81 23.33 0.30
N LEU A 118 5.97 22.00 0.27
CA LEU A 118 6.56 21.19 1.34
C LEU A 118 8.08 21.06 1.23
N LEU A 119 8.66 21.43 0.07
CA LEU A 119 10.11 21.44 -0.15
C LEU A 119 10.79 22.69 0.38
N LYS A 120 10.02 23.69 0.86
CA LYS A 120 10.59 24.87 1.50
C LYS A 120 11.38 24.46 2.75
N GLY A 121 12.55 25.10 2.91
CA GLY A 121 13.33 25.00 4.12
C GLY A 121 12.96 26.03 5.16
N GLU A 122 13.66 26.00 6.27
CA GLU A 122 13.56 26.97 7.37
C GLU A 122 14.69 28.00 7.25
N PHE A 123 14.47 29.21 7.75
CA PHE A 123 15.46 30.26 7.80
C PHE A 123 15.46 30.94 9.17
N SER A 124 16.65 31.17 9.73
CA SER A 124 16.86 31.91 10.96
C SER A 124 17.85 33.03 10.68
N GLU A 125 17.38 34.27 10.68
CA GLU A 125 18.22 35.45 10.62
C GLU A 125 18.90 35.67 11.96
N SER A 126 20.17 36.07 11.94
CA SER A 126 20.93 36.43 13.15
C SER A 126 20.92 35.35 14.24
N ALA A 127 21.06 34.08 13.84
CA ALA A 127 21.21 32.94 14.77
C ALA A 127 22.47 33.07 15.66
N GLY A 128 23.38 33.96 15.30
CA GLY A 128 24.54 34.42 16.05
C GLY A 128 24.99 35.74 15.48
N PRO A 129 26.02 36.42 16.08
CA PRO A 129 26.53 37.70 15.56
C PRO A 129 27.01 37.61 14.11
N GLY A 130 26.21 38.16 13.15
CA GLY A 130 26.48 38.12 11.70
C GLY A 130 26.35 36.72 11.08
N ILE A 131 25.58 35.82 11.69
CA ILE A 131 25.40 34.44 11.23
C ILE A 131 23.94 34.16 10.97
N ASP A 132 23.63 33.71 9.76
CA ASP A 132 22.32 33.19 9.39
C ASP A 132 22.39 31.68 9.20
N LEU A 133 21.28 30.98 9.50
CA LEU A 133 21.08 29.57 9.23
C LEU A 133 19.90 29.35 8.30
N PHE A 134 20.06 28.41 7.38
CA PHE A 134 18.92 27.94 6.61
C PHE A 134 19.04 26.46 6.27
N SER A 135 17.91 25.84 6.01
CA SER A 135 17.84 24.45 5.59
C SER A 135 17.37 24.30 4.15
N LEU A 136 17.85 23.27 3.48
CA LEU A 136 17.46 22.88 2.12
C LEU A 136 17.04 21.42 2.12
N ARG A 137 15.92 21.11 1.44
CA ARG A 137 15.53 19.73 1.14
C ARG A 137 16.05 19.34 -0.23
N GLN A 138 16.85 18.27 -0.28
CA GLN A 138 17.46 17.75 -1.50
C GLN A 138 17.01 16.30 -1.75
N PRO A 139 16.84 15.88 -3.02
CA PRO A 139 16.52 14.49 -3.33
C PRO A 139 17.61 13.53 -2.87
N LEU A 140 17.24 12.28 -2.65
CA LEU A 140 18.18 11.21 -2.29
C LEU A 140 19.02 10.76 -3.48
N GLY A 141 18.44 10.78 -4.68
CA GLY A 141 19.03 10.26 -5.91
C GLY A 141 18.15 9.23 -6.60
N VAL A 142 18.67 8.01 -6.82
CA VAL A 142 17.86 6.89 -7.32
C VAL A 142 17.17 6.20 -6.13
N VAL A 143 15.86 6.00 -6.23
CA VAL A 143 15.05 5.31 -5.21
C VAL A 143 14.20 4.25 -5.87
N ALA A 144 13.75 3.25 -5.10
CA ALA A 144 12.97 2.15 -5.64
C ALA A 144 11.68 1.92 -4.86
N GLY A 145 10.68 1.36 -5.55
CA GLY A 145 9.43 0.88 -4.98
C GLY A 145 9.11 -0.54 -5.42
N ILE A 146 8.74 -1.38 -4.47
CA ILE A 146 8.31 -2.76 -4.71
C ILE A 146 6.86 -2.85 -4.26
N THR A 147 5.95 -3.18 -5.17
CA THR A 147 4.51 -3.06 -4.94
C THR A 147 3.77 -4.39 -5.10
N PRO A 148 2.69 -4.60 -4.32
CA PRO A 148 1.90 -5.83 -4.33
C PRO A 148 0.87 -5.84 -5.46
N PHE A 149 0.17 -6.97 -5.60
CA PHE A 149 -0.84 -7.18 -6.63
C PHE A 149 -2.20 -6.53 -6.31
N ASN A 150 -2.54 -6.37 -5.05
CA ASN A 150 -3.92 -6.04 -4.65
C ASN A 150 -4.37 -4.61 -4.98
N PHE A 151 -3.42 -3.70 -5.23
CA PHE A 151 -3.65 -2.33 -5.70
C PHE A 151 -2.58 -1.93 -6.72
N PRO A 152 -2.62 -2.48 -7.96
CA PRO A 152 -1.57 -2.30 -8.95
C PRO A 152 -1.52 -0.90 -9.58
N ALA A 153 -2.51 -0.04 -9.33
CA ALA A 153 -2.48 1.36 -9.71
C ALA A 153 -2.15 2.27 -8.50
N MET A 154 -2.88 2.11 -7.40
CA MET A 154 -2.80 2.96 -6.23
C MET A 154 -1.40 2.96 -5.60
N ILE A 155 -0.88 1.78 -5.26
CA ILE A 155 0.36 1.69 -4.50
C ILE A 155 1.59 2.12 -5.31
N PRO A 156 1.74 1.81 -6.61
CA PRO A 156 2.76 2.43 -7.44
C PRO A 156 2.70 3.96 -7.43
N MET A 157 1.51 4.55 -7.62
CA MET A 157 1.34 6.01 -7.59
C MET A 157 1.68 6.62 -6.23
N TRP A 158 1.34 5.95 -5.13
CA TRP A 158 1.70 6.38 -3.77
C TRP A 158 3.21 6.47 -3.55
N LYS A 159 4.00 5.68 -4.30
CA LYS A 159 5.45 5.64 -4.16
C LYS A 159 6.14 6.56 -5.16
N PHE A 160 5.87 6.41 -6.45
CA PHE A 160 6.61 7.18 -7.44
C PHE A 160 6.22 8.67 -7.48
N ALA A 161 4.95 9.04 -7.26
CA ALA A 161 4.54 10.43 -7.42
C ALA A 161 5.25 11.37 -6.42
N PRO A 162 5.29 11.11 -5.11
CA PRO A 162 6.06 11.92 -4.18
C PRO A 162 7.57 11.89 -4.46
N ALA A 163 8.12 10.73 -4.85
CA ALA A 163 9.55 10.60 -5.16
C ALA A 163 9.96 11.49 -6.34
N LEU A 164 9.17 11.47 -7.42
CA LEU A 164 9.39 12.28 -8.62
C LEU A 164 9.22 13.79 -8.31
N ALA A 165 8.18 14.15 -7.56
CA ALA A 165 7.98 15.54 -7.14
C ALA A 165 9.16 16.08 -6.33
N CYS A 166 9.77 15.25 -5.49
CA CYS A 166 10.96 15.59 -4.72
C CYS A 166 12.25 15.64 -5.55
N GLY A 167 12.24 15.23 -6.84
CA GLY A 167 13.39 15.30 -7.74
C GLY A 167 14.24 14.02 -7.77
N ASN A 168 13.73 12.90 -7.28
CA ASN A 168 14.40 11.60 -7.39
C ASN A 168 14.13 10.97 -8.76
N ALA A 169 14.99 10.05 -9.20
CA ALA A 169 14.65 9.05 -10.19
C ALA A 169 14.14 7.80 -9.49
N PHE A 170 13.20 7.09 -10.12
CA PHE A 170 12.44 6.01 -9.49
C PHE A 170 12.51 4.72 -10.30
N ILE A 171 12.73 3.61 -9.60
CA ILE A 171 12.62 2.27 -10.16
C ILE A 171 11.44 1.55 -9.51
N LEU A 172 10.46 1.18 -10.30
CA LEU A 172 9.30 0.42 -9.88
C LEU A 172 9.50 -1.06 -10.19
N LYS A 173 9.36 -1.92 -9.18
CA LYS A 173 9.17 -3.36 -9.35
C LYS A 173 7.73 -3.69 -8.95
N PRO A 174 6.79 -3.78 -9.91
CA PRO A 174 5.40 -4.13 -9.62
C PRO A 174 5.26 -5.62 -9.34
N SER A 175 4.06 -6.04 -8.94
CA SER A 175 3.70 -7.44 -8.86
C SER A 175 3.79 -8.11 -10.25
N GLU A 176 4.28 -9.33 -10.28
CA GLU A 176 4.32 -10.16 -11.47
C GLU A 176 2.94 -10.73 -11.85
N ARG A 177 1.94 -10.59 -10.97
CA ARG A 177 0.59 -11.14 -11.20
C ARG A 177 -0.26 -10.25 -12.10
N ASP A 178 -0.05 -8.92 -12.01
CA ASP A 178 -0.85 -7.89 -12.68
C ASP A 178 0.00 -6.67 -13.08
N PRO A 179 1.04 -6.88 -13.92
CA PRO A 179 2.05 -5.87 -14.22
C PRO A 179 1.60 -4.81 -15.23
N SER A 180 0.49 -5.01 -15.95
CA SER A 180 0.18 -4.18 -17.13
C SER A 180 -0.23 -2.76 -16.78
N VAL A 181 -0.98 -2.55 -15.70
CA VAL A 181 -1.35 -1.18 -15.28
C VAL A 181 -0.13 -0.37 -14.86
N PRO A 182 0.79 -0.85 -14.02
CA PRO A 182 2.03 -0.14 -13.74
C PRO A 182 2.87 0.21 -14.98
N MET A 183 2.90 -0.69 -15.97
CA MET A 183 3.57 -0.44 -17.26
C MET A 183 2.89 0.71 -18.03
N ARG A 184 1.54 0.73 -18.09
CA ARG A 184 0.82 1.82 -18.77
C ARG A 184 0.97 3.16 -18.03
N LEU A 185 0.98 3.16 -16.69
CA LEU A 185 1.25 4.36 -15.90
C LEU A 185 2.64 4.96 -16.22
N ALA A 186 3.65 4.12 -16.42
CA ALA A 186 4.98 4.58 -16.82
C ALA A 186 4.98 5.25 -18.22
N GLU A 187 4.23 4.70 -19.18
CA GLU A 187 4.04 5.32 -20.50
C GLU A 187 3.37 6.68 -20.38
N LEU A 188 2.28 6.77 -19.61
CA LEU A 188 1.54 8.00 -19.38
C LEU A 188 2.39 9.09 -18.71
N LEU A 189 3.34 8.71 -17.84
CA LEU A 189 4.30 9.67 -17.28
C LEU A 189 5.23 10.26 -18.35
N VAL A 190 5.70 9.45 -19.30
CA VAL A 190 6.51 9.95 -20.43
C VAL A 190 5.66 10.83 -21.34
N GLU A 191 4.42 10.43 -21.64
CA GLU A 191 3.46 11.24 -22.41
C GLU A 191 3.15 12.58 -21.69
N ALA A 192 3.18 12.60 -20.35
CA ALA A 192 3.04 13.81 -19.55
C ALA A 192 4.29 14.72 -19.57
N GLY A 193 5.40 14.25 -20.14
CA GLY A 193 6.64 15.00 -20.26
C GLY A 193 7.70 14.64 -19.23
N LEU A 194 7.57 13.50 -18.51
CA LEU A 194 8.65 13.00 -17.67
C LEU A 194 9.84 12.59 -18.54
N PRO A 195 11.07 13.08 -18.28
CA PRO A 195 12.24 12.72 -19.06
C PRO A 195 12.52 11.21 -19.04
N ALA A 196 12.97 10.67 -20.16
CA ALA A 196 13.37 9.27 -20.28
C ALA A 196 14.40 8.88 -19.21
N GLY A 197 14.20 7.73 -18.57
CA GLY A 197 15.09 7.22 -17.51
C GLY A 197 14.76 7.71 -16.10
N VAL A 198 13.99 8.78 -15.92
CA VAL A 198 13.60 9.26 -14.57
C VAL A 198 12.67 8.26 -13.88
N LEU A 199 11.81 7.55 -14.63
CA LEU A 199 11.10 6.39 -14.12
C LEU A 199 11.41 5.18 -14.99
N ASN A 200 11.72 4.05 -14.33
CA ASN A 200 11.92 2.75 -14.97
C ASN A 200 11.06 1.71 -14.28
N VAL A 201 10.53 0.73 -15.03
CA VAL A 201 9.80 -0.41 -14.47
C VAL A 201 10.54 -1.69 -14.84
N VAL A 202 10.91 -2.46 -13.83
CA VAL A 202 11.52 -3.77 -13.97
C VAL A 202 10.61 -4.84 -13.38
N ASN A 203 10.07 -5.68 -14.23
CA ASN A 203 9.31 -6.85 -13.79
C ASN A 203 10.27 -7.95 -13.34
N GLY A 204 9.91 -8.70 -12.32
CA GLY A 204 10.81 -9.74 -11.82
C GLY A 204 10.41 -10.31 -10.48
N ASP A 205 11.18 -11.28 -10.07
CA ASP A 205 11.06 -12.03 -8.83
C ASP A 205 12.12 -11.61 -7.79
N LYS A 206 12.53 -12.53 -6.93
CA LYS A 206 13.53 -12.32 -5.88
C LYS A 206 14.86 -11.77 -6.41
N GLU A 207 15.33 -12.20 -7.60
CA GLU A 207 16.60 -11.72 -8.16
C GLU A 207 16.56 -10.21 -8.43
N ALA A 208 15.44 -9.71 -8.96
CA ALA A 208 15.27 -8.28 -9.19
C ALA A 208 15.22 -7.50 -7.86
N VAL A 209 14.51 -8.04 -6.86
CA VAL A 209 14.43 -7.44 -5.52
C VAL A 209 15.81 -7.38 -4.87
N ASP A 210 16.55 -8.48 -4.83
CA ASP A 210 17.86 -8.54 -4.20
C ASP A 210 18.87 -7.60 -4.87
N THR A 211 18.79 -7.43 -6.19
CA THR A 211 19.61 -6.47 -6.91
C THR A 211 19.33 -5.03 -6.47
N LEU A 212 18.03 -4.65 -6.34
CA LEU A 212 17.67 -3.34 -5.82
C LEU A 212 18.13 -3.12 -4.37
N LEU A 213 18.06 -4.18 -3.54
CA LEU A 213 18.47 -4.13 -2.13
C LEU A 213 19.98 -3.96 -1.95
N THR A 214 20.79 -4.52 -2.85
CA THR A 214 22.25 -4.56 -2.69
C THR A 214 22.99 -3.51 -3.51
N ASP A 215 22.42 -2.99 -4.60
CA ASP A 215 23.10 -2.01 -5.46
C ASP A 215 23.27 -0.67 -4.71
N PRO A 216 24.51 -0.16 -4.54
CA PRO A 216 24.79 1.04 -3.74
C PRO A 216 24.24 2.33 -4.32
N ARG A 217 23.87 2.36 -5.60
CA ARG A 217 23.27 3.52 -6.27
C ARG A 217 21.81 3.76 -5.84
N VAL A 218 21.09 2.71 -5.44
CA VAL A 218 19.73 2.82 -4.89
C VAL A 218 19.81 3.30 -3.43
N ARG A 219 19.27 4.47 -3.15
CA ARG A 219 19.39 5.17 -1.85
C ARG A 219 18.25 4.91 -0.88
N ALA A 220 17.07 4.63 -1.41
CA ALA A 220 15.89 4.31 -0.59
C ALA A 220 15.01 3.27 -1.27
N ILE A 221 14.30 2.48 -0.45
CA ILE A 221 13.36 1.46 -0.92
C ILE A 221 12.07 1.58 -0.12
N GLY A 222 10.95 1.68 -0.84
CA GLY A 222 9.61 1.54 -0.30
C GLY A 222 9.00 0.20 -0.71
N PHE A 223 8.43 -0.53 0.23
CA PHE A 223 7.80 -1.84 -0.01
C PHE A 223 6.39 -1.89 0.57
N VAL A 224 5.50 -2.63 -0.10
CA VAL A 224 4.23 -3.11 0.47
C VAL A 224 4.06 -4.58 0.05
N GLY A 225 3.69 -5.44 1.01
CA GLY A 225 3.44 -6.85 0.76
C GLY A 225 3.34 -7.66 2.05
N SER A 226 3.63 -8.97 2.01
CA SER A 226 3.57 -9.83 3.18
C SER A 226 4.64 -9.49 4.23
N SER A 227 4.33 -9.69 5.52
CA SER A 227 5.22 -9.30 6.62
C SER A 227 6.59 -9.98 6.59
N ALA A 228 6.66 -11.24 6.20
CA ALA A 228 7.95 -11.96 6.08
C ALA A 228 8.86 -11.32 5.02
N ILE A 229 8.28 -10.88 3.89
CA ILE A 229 9.04 -10.18 2.85
C ILE A 229 9.34 -8.74 3.27
N ALA A 230 8.42 -8.07 3.95
CA ALA A 230 8.66 -6.73 4.50
C ALA A 230 9.85 -6.71 5.46
N GLU A 231 9.92 -7.66 6.38
CA GLU A 231 11.03 -7.85 7.32
C GLU A 231 12.37 -8.16 6.60
N TYR A 232 12.33 -9.04 5.60
CA TYR A 232 13.50 -9.34 4.77
C TYR A 232 14.04 -8.12 4.04
N ILE A 233 13.16 -7.36 3.37
CA ILE A 233 13.53 -6.15 2.62
C ILE A 233 14.05 -5.06 3.56
N TYR A 234 13.39 -4.87 4.70
CA TYR A 234 13.81 -3.91 5.70
C TYR A 234 15.20 -4.22 6.23
N THR A 235 15.40 -5.46 6.70
CA THR A 235 16.68 -5.90 7.29
C THR A 235 17.80 -5.83 6.27
N THR A 236 17.58 -6.37 5.07
CA THR A 236 18.59 -6.39 4.01
C THR A 236 18.92 -4.99 3.49
N GLY A 237 17.90 -4.16 3.25
CA GLY A 237 18.10 -2.80 2.76
C GLY A 237 18.84 -1.93 3.78
N CYS A 238 18.50 -2.00 5.07
CA CYS A 238 19.19 -1.29 6.14
C CYS A 238 20.65 -1.76 6.28
N ALA A 239 20.92 -3.06 6.16
CA ALA A 239 22.29 -3.61 6.18
C ALA A 239 23.17 -3.06 5.04
N HIS A 240 22.55 -2.64 3.92
CA HIS A 240 23.23 -2.01 2.79
C HIS A 240 23.15 -0.46 2.82
N GLY A 241 22.86 0.14 3.98
CA GLY A 241 22.87 1.59 4.21
C GLY A 241 21.76 2.37 3.49
N LYS A 242 20.67 1.70 3.11
CA LYS A 242 19.53 2.34 2.47
C LYS A 242 18.53 2.87 3.48
N ARG A 243 17.81 3.91 3.09
CA ARG A 243 16.58 4.29 3.79
C ARG A 243 15.46 3.34 3.36
N VAL A 244 14.79 2.70 4.31
CA VAL A 244 13.80 1.66 4.01
C VAL A 244 12.48 1.96 4.72
N GLN A 245 11.38 1.73 4.01
CA GLN A 245 10.02 1.87 4.48
C GLN A 245 9.24 0.66 3.97
N CYS A 246 8.84 -0.24 4.85
CA CYS A 246 8.12 -1.46 4.49
C CYS A 246 6.80 -1.55 5.24
N PHE A 247 5.73 -1.82 4.49
CA PHE A 247 4.41 -2.11 5.06
C PHE A 247 4.10 -3.58 4.83
N GLY A 248 3.90 -4.27 5.94
CA GLY A 248 3.62 -5.70 6.00
C GLY A 248 2.13 -6.03 5.97
N GLY A 249 1.81 -7.24 6.42
CA GLY A 249 0.45 -7.73 6.55
C GLY A 249 -0.36 -7.05 7.65
N ALA A 250 -1.61 -7.44 7.75
CA ALA A 250 -2.56 -6.88 8.70
C ALA A 250 -3.49 -7.96 9.28
N LYS A 251 -4.05 -7.67 10.45
CA LYS A 251 -5.18 -8.38 11.03
C LYS A 251 -6.12 -7.34 11.64
N ASN A 252 -6.89 -6.68 10.77
CA ASN A 252 -7.68 -5.53 11.20
C ASN A 252 -8.94 -5.99 11.95
N HIS A 253 -9.15 -5.38 13.10
CA HIS A 253 -10.27 -5.65 13.99
C HIS A 253 -11.32 -4.55 13.88
N MET A 254 -12.59 -4.92 14.03
CA MET A 254 -13.69 -3.99 14.20
C MET A 254 -14.44 -4.32 15.48
N VAL A 255 -14.30 -3.47 16.47
CA VAL A 255 -15.00 -3.57 17.75
C VAL A 255 -16.43 -3.06 17.58
N VAL A 256 -17.41 -3.84 18.04
CA VAL A 256 -18.83 -3.48 18.02
C VAL A 256 -19.34 -3.41 19.45
N MET A 257 -19.58 -2.19 19.95
CA MET A 257 -20.08 -1.95 21.30
C MET A 257 -21.58 -2.25 21.39
N PRO A 258 -22.12 -2.54 22.60
CA PRO A 258 -23.56 -2.83 22.78
C PRO A 258 -24.49 -1.71 22.35
N ASP A 259 -24.02 -0.46 22.38
CA ASP A 259 -24.74 0.75 22.00
C ASP A 259 -24.56 1.12 20.52
N ALA A 260 -23.76 0.36 19.76
CA ALA A 260 -23.51 0.61 18.34
C ALA A 260 -24.81 0.54 17.51
N ASP A 261 -24.84 1.28 16.42
CA ASP A 261 -25.82 1.08 15.37
C ASP A 261 -25.53 -0.26 14.68
N MET A 262 -26.31 -1.26 14.99
CA MET A 262 -26.06 -2.64 14.52
C MET A 262 -26.21 -2.76 13.00
N ASP A 263 -27.12 -2.01 12.38
CA ASP A 263 -27.31 -2.07 10.93
C ASP A 263 -26.11 -1.46 10.21
N GLN A 264 -25.61 -0.32 10.68
CA GLN A 264 -24.38 0.29 10.17
C GLN A 264 -23.14 -0.61 10.41
N ALA A 265 -23.06 -1.27 11.56
CA ALA A 265 -21.95 -2.16 11.87
C ALA A 265 -21.93 -3.38 10.94
N VAL A 266 -23.12 -3.99 10.67
CA VAL A 266 -23.26 -5.11 9.73
C VAL A 266 -22.89 -4.68 8.31
N ASP A 267 -23.44 -3.58 7.81
CA ASP A 267 -23.13 -3.05 6.47
C ASP A 267 -21.61 -2.78 6.31
N ALA A 268 -21.01 -2.17 7.34
CA ALA A 268 -19.58 -1.90 7.37
C ALA A 268 -18.74 -3.19 7.33
N LEU A 269 -19.11 -4.22 8.11
CA LEU A 269 -18.41 -5.51 8.13
C LEU A 269 -18.54 -6.25 6.78
N ILE A 270 -19.70 -6.22 6.15
CA ILE A 270 -19.90 -6.84 4.83
C ILE A 270 -19.00 -6.17 3.78
N GLY A 271 -19.06 -4.85 3.66
CA GLY A 271 -18.24 -4.12 2.70
C GLY A 271 -16.73 -4.21 2.98
N ALA A 272 -16.34 -4.09 4.25
CA ALA A 272 -14.94 -4.09 4.65
C ALA A 272 -14.31 -5.50 4.69
N GLY A 273 -15.09 -6.54 4.97
CA GLY A 273 -14.60 -7.91 5.08
C GLY A 273 -14.52 -8.64 3.75
N TYR A 274 -15.48 -8.39 2.85
CA TYR A 274 -15.62 -9.17 1.62
C TYR A 274 -15.31 -8.39 0.32
N GLY A 275 -15.27 -7.06 0.36
CA GLY A 275 -14.93 -6.24 -0.80
C GLY A 275 -13.59 -6.65 -1.40
N SER A 276 -13.51 -6.73 -2.74
CA SER A 276 -12.34 -7.25 -3.49
C SER A 276 -11.95 -8.67 -3.04
N ALA A 277 -12.93 -9.54 -2.75
CA ALA A 277 -12.71 -10.89 -2.21
C ALA A 277 -11.82 -10.91 -0.93
N GLY A 278 -11.83 -9.83 -0.13
CA GLY A 278 -10.98 -9.69 1.07
C GLY A 278 -9.49 -9.43 0.78
N GLU A 279 -9.09 -9.21 -0.45
CA GLU A 279 -7.70 -8.96 -0.87
C GLU A 279 -7.28 -7.48 -0.67
N ARG A 280 -7.64 -6.90 0.48
CA ARG A 280 -7.26 -5.52 0.84
C ARG A 280 -6.45 -5.51 2.13
N CYS A 281 -5.38 -4.72 2.16
CA CYS A 281 -4.55 -4.53 3.37
C CYS A 281 -5.33 -3.94 4.56
N MET A 282 -6.42 -3.20 4.28
CA MET A 282 -7.31 -2.60 5.27
C MET A 282 -8.63 -3.37 5.43
N ALA A 283 -8.80 -4.54 4.80
CA ALA A 283 -9.98 -5.38 5.02
C ALA A 283 -10.14 -5.71 6.51
N VAL A 284 -11.36 -5.61 7.01
CA VAL A 284 -11.69 -6.10 8.36
C VAL A 284 -11.76 -7.61 8.32
N SER A 285 -10.87 -8.28 9.01
CA SER A 285 -10.79 -9.74 9.08
C SER A 285 -11.27 -10.32 10.42
N VAL A 286 -11.44 -9.46 11.44
CA VAL A 286 -11.92 -9.82 12.78
C VAL A 286 -12.99 -8.85 13.24
N ALA A 287 -14.19 -9.35 13.52
CA ALA A 287 -15.24 -8.62 14.23
C ALA A 287 -15.17 -8.96 15.72
N VAL A 288 -15.21 -7.94 16.59
CA VAL A 288 -15.12 -8.09 18.06
C VAL A 288 -16.37 -7.50 18.70
N PRO A 289 -17.49 -8.21 18.74
CA PRO A 289 -18.69 -7.78 19.47
C PRO A 289 -18.44 -7.88 20.98
N VAL A 290 -18.86 -6.84 21.71
CA VAL A 290 -18.72 -6.74 23.17
C VAL A 290 -19.99 -7.22 23.87
N GLY A 291 -19.85 -8.27 24.66
CA GLY A 291 -20.95 -8.91 25.36
C GLY A 291 -21.72 -9.93 24.52
N ARG A 292 -22.32 -10.92 25.22
CA ARG A 292 -22.98 -12.06 24.57
C ARG A 292 -24.11 -11.64 23.66
N GLN A 293 -25.00 -10.76 24.14
CA GLN A 293 -26.17 -10.33 23.36
C GLN A 293 -25.78 -9.62 22.06
N THR A 294 -24.78 -8.74 22.13
CA THR A 294 -24.24 -8.04 20.95
C THR A 294 -23.69 -9.05 19.94
N ALA A 295 -22.95 -10.05 20.41
CA ALA A 295 -22.38 -11.10 19.56
C ALA A 295 -23.47 -11.95 18.89
N ASP A 296 -24.45 -12.40 19.64
CA ASP A 296 -25.55 -13.22 19.12
C ASP A 296 -26.36 -12.44 18.06
N THR A 297 -26.69 -11.18 18.33
CA THR A 297 -27.39 -10.29 17.38
C THR A 297 -26.55 -10.03 16.12
N LEU A 298 -25.24 -9.80 16.27
CA LEU A 298 -24.34 -9.56 15.14
C LEU A 298 -24.28 -10.79 14.22
N ILE A 299 -24.09 -11.98 14.79
CA ILE A 299 -24.03 -13.23 14.02
C ILE A 299 -25.34 -13.50 13.30
N GLU A 300 -26.49 -13.37 13.99
CA GLU A 300 -27.82 -13.55 13.40
C GLU A 300 -28.02 -12.67 12.16
N ARG A 301 -27.55 -11.42 12.20
CA ARG A 301 -27.66 -10.48 11.08
C ARG A 301 -26.62 -10.68 9.98
N LEU A 302 -25.40 -11.12 10.33
CA LEU A 302 -24.33 -11.34 9.36
C LEU A 302 -24.56 -12.56 8.49
N ILE A 303 -25.07 -13.67 9.03
CA ILE A 303 -25.28 -14.93 8.28
C ILE A 303 -26.02 -14.68 6.97
N PRO A 304 -27.27 -14.15 6.94
CA PRO A 304 -28.02 -13.98 5.71
C PRO A 304 -27.37 -12.99 4.75
N ARG A 305 -26.64 -12.00 5.27
CA ARG A 305 -25.91 -11.02 4.45
C ARG A 305 -24.72 -11.64 3.75
N VAL A 306 -23.97 -12.51 4.41
CA VAL A 306 -22.84 -13.24 3.81
C VAL A 306 -23.32 -14.28 2.80
N GLU A 307 -24.42 -14.99 3.09
CA GLU A 307 -25.03 -15.94 2.18
C GLU A 307 -25.58 -15.28 0.90
N SER A 308 -26.04 -14.03 1.00
CA SER A 308 -26.61 -13.28 -0.12
C SER A 308 -25.58 -12.53 -0.97
N LEU A 309 -24.28 -12.61 -0.65
CA LEU A 309 -23.23 -11.95 -1.42
C LEU A 309 -23.21 -12.44 -2.88
N LYS A 310 -23.25 -11.50 -3.80
CA LYS A 310 -23.23 -11.77 -5.25
C LYS A 310 -21.78 -11.87 -5.73
N VAL A 311 -21.29 -13.09 -5.81
CA VAL A 311 -19.96 -13.37 -6.38
C VAL A 311 -20.13 -13.57 -7.88
N GLY A 312 -19.44 -12.78 -8.69
CA GLY A 312 -19.61 -12.80 -10.14
C GLY A 312 -18.32 -12.43 -10.88
N PRO A 313 -18.33 -12.54 -12.23
CA PRO A 313 -17.19 -12.12 -13.02
C PRO A 313 -16.95 -10.62 -12.82
N SER A 314 -15.71 -10.21 -12.89
CA SER A 314 -15.30 -8.82 -12.60
C SER A 314 -15.96 -7.77 -13.52
N SER A 315 -16.47 -8.20 -14.67
CA SER A 315 -17.24 -7.36 -15.62
C SER A 315 -18.72 -7.20 -15.25
N ASP A 316 -19.23 -7.99 -14.30
CA ASP A 316 -20.63 -7.89 -13.85
C ASP A 316 -20.76 -6.70 -12.88
N ALA A 317 -21.52 -5.69 -13.30
CA ALA A 317 -21.79 -4.50 -12.47
C ALA A 317 -22.67 -4.79 -11.23
N GLN A 318 -23.29 -5.96 -11.16
CA GLN A 318 -24.11 -6.38 -10.02
C GLN A 318 -23.33 -7.25 -9.02
N ALA A 319 -22.11 -7.67 -9.34
CA ALA A 319 -21.27 -8.45 -8.45
C ALA A 319 -20.75 -7.58 -7.29
N ASP A 320 -20.88 -8.09 -6.07
CA ASP A 320 -20.30 -7.47 -4.87
C ASP A 320 -18.76 -7.59 -4.90
N TYR A 321 -18.26 -8.74 -5.38
CA TYR A 321 -16.83 -8.95 -5.65
C TYR A 321 -16.59 -10.04 -6.70
N GLY A 322 -15.38 -10.00 -7.28
CA GLY A 322 -14.91 -10.93 -8.29
C GLY A 322 -14.09 -12.11 -7.73
N PRO A 323 -13.34 -12.83 -8.60
CA PRO A 323 -12.45 -13.92 -8.18
C PRO A 323 -11.23 -13.43 -7.41
N LEU A 324 -10.54 -14.36 -6.72
CA LEU A 324 -9.20 -14.11 -6.20
C LEU A 324 -8.17 -14.10 -7.35
N VAL A 325 -7.02 -13.48 -7.11
CA VAL A 325 -6.02 -13.19 -8.16
C VAL A 325 -5.40 -14.43 -8.81
N THR A 326 -5.21 -15.54 -8.07
CA THR A 326 -4.61 -16.77 -8.59
C THR A 326 -5.21 -18.02 -7.94
N LYS A 327 -5.09 -19.17 -8.66
CA LYS A 327 -5.47 -20.48 -8.11
C LYS A 327 -4.72 -20.83 -6.81
N ALA A 328 -3.42 -20.55 -6.78
CA ALA A 328 -2.61 -20.84 -5.59
C ALA A 328 -3.08 -20.02 -4.38
N HIS A 329 -3.53 -18.79 -4.60
CA HIS A 329 -4.09 -17.96 -3.53
C HIS A 329 -5.47 -18.46 -3.08
N LEU A 330 -6.33 -18.85 -4.01
CA LEU A 330 -7.62 -19.49 -3.71
C LEU A 330 -7.43 -20.75 -2.84
N ASP A 331 -6.48 -21.61 -3.22
CA ASP A 331 -6.19 -22.84 -2.49
C ASP A 331 -5.65 -22.54 -1.08
N LYS A 332 -4.80 -21.52 -0.96
CA LYS A 332 -4.32 -21.02 0.35
C LYS A 332 -5.51 -20.57 1.23
N VAL A 333 -6.41 -19.75 0.71
CA VAL A 333 -7.57 -19.24 1.48
C VAL A 333 -8.47 -20.40 1.94
N ARG A 334 -8.76 -21.37 1.04
CA ARG A 334 -9.53 -22.57 1.39
C ARG A 334 -8.86 -23.37 2.50
N SER A 335 -7.55 -23.53 2.46
CA SER A 335 -6.80 -24.25 3.50
C SER A 335 -6.89 -23.57 4.88
N TYR A 336 -7.01 -22.25 4.93
CA TYR A 336 -7.26 -21.53 6.19
C TYR A 336 -8.68 -21.74 6.72
N VAL A 337 -9.66 -21.88 5.85
CA VAL A 337 -11.02 -22.22 6.29
C VAL A 337 -11.06 -23.66 6.85
N ASP A 338 -10.40 -24.61 6.19
CA ASP A 338 -10.22 -25.97 6.70
C ASP A 338 -9.53 -25.99 8.06
N LEU A 339 -8.48 -25.18 8.21
CA LEU A 339 -7.73 -25.04 9.46
C LEU A 339 -8.60 -24.49 10.58
N GLY A 340 -9.41 -23.45 10.33
CA GLY A 340 -10.32 -22.87 11.32
C GLY A 340 -11.34 -23.87 11.85
N VAL A 341 -11.90 -24.69 10.98
CA VAL A 341 -12.80 -25.78 11.38
C VAL A 341 -12.04 -26.80 12.26
N LYS A 342 -10.82 -27.17 11.86
CA LYS A 342 -9.96 -28.10 12.61
C LYS A 342 -9.57 -27.56 13.99
N GLU A 343 -9.33 -26.27 14.10
CA GLU A 343 -9.01 -25.57 15.36
C GLU A 343 -10.23 -25.42 16.29
N GLY A 344 -11.43 -25.73 15.81
CA GLY A 344 -12.68 -25.73 16.61
C GLY A 344 -13.54 -24.48 16.47
N ALA A 345 -13.18 -23.53 15.61
CA ALA A 345 -14.02 -22.39 15.28
C ALA A 345 -15.34 -22.85 14.62
N LYS A 346 -16.40 -22.12 14.86
CA LYS A 346 -17.73 -22.45 14.31
C LYS A 346 -17.94 -21.79 12.95
N LEU A 347 -17.77 -22.56 11.88
CA LEU A 347 -18.08 -22.10 10.52
C LEU A 347 -19.60 -21.92 10.37
N LYS A 348 -20.06 -20.68 10.29
CA LYS A 348 -21.49 -20.31 10.16
C LYS A 348 -21.92 -20.21 8.71
N VAL A 349 -21.04 -19.72 7.83
CA VAL A 349 -21.25 -19.69 6.38
C VAL A 349 -20.00 -20.26 5.71
N ASP A 350 -20.22 -21.21 4.79
CA ASP A 350 -19.14 -21.93 4.09
C ASP A 350 -19.17 -21.65 2.59
N GLY A 351 -18.28 -20.76 2.14
CA GLY A 351 -18.15 -20.39 0.74
C GLY A 351 -17.11 -21.21 -0.05
N ARG A 352 -16.45 -22.22 0.56
CA ARG A 352 -15.35 -22.99 -0.10
C ARG A 352 -15.75 -23.65 -1.39
N ASN A 353 -17.00 -24.15 -1.47
CA ASN A 353 -17.50 -24.94 -2.59
C ASN A 353 -18.30 -24.09 -3.59
N PHE A 354 -18.23 -22.78 -3.51
CA PHE A 354 -18.88 -21.90 -4.46
C PHE A 354 -18.41 -22.19 -5.89
N LYS A 355 -19.35 -22.27 -6.82
CA LYS A 355 -19.09 -22.44 -8.26
C LYS A 355 -19.95 -21.45 -9.03
N LEU A 356 -19.33 -20.76 -9.98
CA LEU A 356 -20.03 -19.85 -10.87
C LEU A 356 -20.23 -20.55 -12.22
N GLN A 357 -21.49 -20.70 -12.62
CA GLN A 357 -21.85 -21.33 -13.89
C GLN A 357 -21.25 -20.57 -15.08
N GLY A 358 -20.58 -21.29 -15.98
CA GLY A 358 -19.88 -20.70 -17.14
C GLY A 358 -18.48 -20.17 -16.82
N TYR A 359 -18.04 -20.24 -15.55
CA TYR A 359 -16.72 -19.79 -15.09
C TYR A 359 -16.07 -20.82 -14.14
N GLU A 360 -16.27 -22.11 -14.41
CA GLU A 360 -15.90 -23.22 -13.52
C GLU A 360 -14.39 -23.30 -13.23
N ASN A 361 -13.56 -22.77 -14.13
CA ASN A 361 -12.11 -22.69 -13.97
C ASN A 361 -11.62 -21.39 -13.34
N GLY A 362 -12.51 -20.41 -13.13
CA GLY A 362 -12.20 -19.14 -12.48
C GLY A 362 -11.88 -19.33 -10.99
N PHE A 363 -11.20 -18.37 -10.42
CA PHE A 363 -10.69 -18.48 -9.04
C PHE A 363 -11.68 -17.93 -8.00
N PHE A 364 -12.96 -18.28 -8.16
CA PHE A 364 -14.06 -17.79 -7.31
C PHE A 364 -14.16 -18.55 -5.99
N MET A 365 -14.59 -17.83 -4.96
CA MET A 365 -14.91 -18.37 -3.65
C MET A 365 -16.04 -17.54 -3.03
N GLY A 366 -17.00 -18.19 -2.39
CA GLY A 366 -18.04 -17.52 -1.61
C GLY A 366 -17.49 -16.97 -0.29
N GLY A 367 -18.27 -16.09 0.35
CA GLY A 367 -17.94 -15.57 1.68
C GLY A 367 -17.96 -16.67 2.74
N CYS A 368 -16.99 -16.63 3.65
CA CYS A 368 -16.95 -17.49 4.82
C CYS A 368 -17.08 -16.66 6.10
N LEU A 369 -17.84 -17.17 7.07
CA LEU A 369 -18.04 -16.54 8.37
C LEU A 369 -17.78 -17.55 9.48
N PHE A 370 -16.83 -17.22 10.35
CA PHE A 370 -16.53 -17.98 11.56
C PHE A 370 -17.03 -17.26 12.81
N ASP A 371 -17.59 -18.02 13.75
CA ASP A 371 -17.89 -17.58 15.09
C ASP A 371 -17.07 -18.38 16.12
N GLU A 372 -17.01 -17.89 17.36
CA GLU A 372 -16.25 -18.50 18.45
C GLU A 372 -14.76 -18.70 18.12
N VAL A 373 -14.18 -17.79 17.36
CA VAL A 373 -12.74 -17.75 17.12
C VAL A 373 -12.03 -17.25 18.35
N THR A 374 -10.89 -17.88 18.71
CA THR A 374 -10.09 -17.47 19.85
C THR A 374 -8.73 -16.90 19.42
N PRO A 375 -8.06 -16.09 20.28
CA PRO A 375 -6.75 -15.52 19.97
C PRO A 375 -5.63 -16.55 19.74
N GLU A 376 -5.80 -17.78 20.22
CA GLU A 376 -4.82 -18.87 20.07
C GLU A 376 -4.86 -19.49 18.69
N MET A 377 -6.00 -19.42 18.00
CA MET A 377 -6.19 -20.01 16.66
C MET A 377 -5.34 -19.33 15.60
N ARG A 378 -4.82 -20.09 14.66
CA ARG A 378 -4.03 -19.56 13.56
C ARG A 378 -4.86 -18.69 12.61
N ILE A 379 -6.14 -19.01 12.43
CA ILE A 379 -7.05 -18.17 11.64
C ILE A 379 -7.25 -16.77 12.23
N TYR A 380 -6.99 -16.58 13.54
CA TYR A 380 -6.92 -15.28 14.19
C TYR A 380 -5.53 -14.62 14.03
N LYS A 381 -4.45 -15.40 14.18
CA LYS A 381 -3.08 -14.87 14.17
C LYS A 381 -2.58 -14.54 12.77
N ASP A 382 -2.87 -15.41 11.79
CA ASP A 382 -2.33 -15.29 10.44
C ASP A 382 -3.23 -14.41 9.55
N GLU A 383 -2.61 -13.66 8.64
CA GLU A 383 -3.33 -12.95 7.58
C GLU A 383 -3.78 -13.91 6.49
N ILE A 384 -5.09 -14.09 6.34
CA ILE A 384 -5.69 -14.99 5.35
C ILE A 384 -5.68 -14.35 3.96
N PHE A 385 -6.08 -13.09 3.87
CA PHE A 385 -6.16 -12.28 2.65
C PHE A 385 -7.17 -12.85 1.64
N GLY A 386 -8.37 -13.15 2.11
CA GLY A 386 -9.47 -13.74 1.35
C GLY A 386 -10.83 -13.40 1.97
N PRO A 387 -11.95 -13.84 1.37
CA PRO A 387 -13.31 -13.51 1.82
C PRO A 387 -13.72 -14.31 3.08
N VAL A 388 -12.96 -14.13 4.17
CA VAL A 388 -13.13 -14.86 5.43
C VAL A 388 -13.18 -13.86 6.59
N LEU A 389 -14.32 -13.79 7.25
CA LEU A 389 -14.52 -12.98 8.45
C LEU A 389 -14.57 -13.87 9.69
N SER A 390 -13.79 -13.53 10.71
CA SER A 390 -13.75 -14.19 12.01
C SER A 390 -14.42 -13.35 13.07
N VAL A 391 -15.29 -13.95 13.90
CA VAL A 391 -15.86 -13.27 15.06
C VAL A 391 -15.21 -13.79 16.32
N VAL A 392 -14.62 -12.86 17.09
CA VAL A 392 -14.02 -13.08 18.39
C VAL A 392 -14.86 -12.36 19.44
N ARG A 393 -15.56 -13.12 20.28
CA ARG A 393 -16.51 -12.58 21.25
C ARG A 393 -15.76 -12.01 22.45
N ALA A 394 -15.79 -10.69 22.66
CA ALA A 394 -15.23 -10.06 23.85
C ALA A 394 -16.26 -10.04 25.00
N ARG A 395 -15.81 -10.30 26.22
CA ARG A 395 -16.66 -10.27 27.41
C ARG A 395 -17.05 -8.84 27.79
N ASP A 396 -16.09 -7.93 27.67
CA ASP A 396 -16.19 -6.54 28.06
C ASP A 396 -15.32 -5.63 27.17
N TYR A 397 -15.40 -4.34 27.41
CA TYR A 397 -14.64 -3.33 26.66
C TYR A 397 -13.12 -3.49 26.79
N GLU A 398 -12.61 -3.83 27.98
CA GLU A 398 -11.17 -3.96 28.20
C GLU A 398 -10.60 -5.14 27.39
N GLU A 399 -11.31 -6.24 27.28
CA GLU A 399 -10.92 -7.35 26.42
C GLU A 399 -10.98 -6.95 24.93
N ALA A 400 -12.02 -6.21 24.51
CA ALA A 400 -12.13 -5.74 23.13
C ALA A 400 -11.02 -4.75 22.72
N LEU A 401 -10.55 -3.93 23.65
CA LEU A 401 -9.40 -3.05 23.47
C LEU A 401 -8.08 -3.83 23.44
N ARG A 402 -7.95 -4.85 24.28
CA ARG A 402 -6.76 -5.67 24.41
C ARG A 402 -6.49 -6.51 23.14
N LEU A 403 -7.50 -7.12 22.56
CA LEU A 403 -7.38 -8.01 21.39
C LEU A 403 -6.60 -7.38 20.21
N PRO A 404 -6.98 -6.23 19.65
CA PRO A 404 -6.20 -5.58 18.60
C PRO A 404 -4.86 -5.04 19.09
N SER A 405 -4.78 -4.64 20.38
CA SER A 405 -3.55 -4.07 20.95
C SER A 405 -2.43 -5.10 21.11
N GLU A 406 -2.76 -6.33 21.48
CA GLU A 406 -1.81 -7.44 21.68
C GLU A 406 -1.55 -8.25 20.39
N ASN A 407 -2.39 -8.11 19.36
CA ASN A 407 -2.13 -8.77 18.07
C ASN A 407 -0.79 -8.30 17.48
N ASP A 408 -0.07 -9.20 16.80
CA ASP A 408 1.22 -8.91 16.16
C ASP A 408 1.14 -7.81 15.11
N TYR A 409 -0.02 -7.62 14.51
CA TYR A 409 -0.28 -6.59 13.52
C TYR A 409 -0.93 -5.34 14.13
N GLY A 410 -0.67 -4.20 13.53
CA GLY A 410 -1.21 -2.92 13.99
C GLY A 410 -1.45 -1.95 12.83
N ASN A 411 -2.03 -2.43 11.72
CA ASN A 411 -2.30 -1.61 10.56
C ASN A 411 -3.53 -0.73 10.79
N GLY A 412 -4.70 -1.34 10.97
CA GLY A 412 -5.95 -0.63 11.18
C GLY A 412 -6.84 -1.30 12.22
N VAL A 413 -7.69 -0.50 12.86
CA VAL A 413 -8.74 -0.94 13.77
C VAL A 413 -9.93 0.02 13.69
N ALA A 414 -11.13 -0.48 13.93
CA ALA A 414 -12.31 0.37 14.04
C ALA A 414 -13.07 0.07 15.34
N ILE A 415 -13.80 1.07 15.84
CA ILE A 415 -14.79 0.92 16.90
C ILE A 415 -16.12 1.51 16.45
N PHE A 416 -17.20 0.77 16.66
CA PHE A 416 -18.57 1.22 16.44
C PHE A 416 -19.25 1.39 17.79
N THR A 417 -19.63 2.63 18.10
CA THR A 417 -20.27 3.05 19.36
C THR A 417 -20.98 4.39 19.19
N ARG A 418 -22.02 4.65 19.97
CA ARG A 418 -22.66 5.96 20.08
C ARG A 418 -22.15 6.78 21.27
N ASP A 419 -21.32 6.17 22.14
CA ASP A 419 -20.72 6.85 23.28
C ASP A 419 -19.39 7.51 22.90
N GLY A 420 -19.36 8.83 22.89
CA GLY A 420 -18.16 9.61 22.60
C GLY A 420 -17.02 9.41 23.58
N ASN A 421 -17.32 9.10 24.85
CA ASN A 421 -16.29 8.85 25.86
C ASN A 421 -15.57 7.52 25.60
N THR A 422 -16.30 6.46 25.32
CA THR A 422 -15.75 5.17 24.90
C THR A 422 -14.93 5.28 23.62
N ALA A 423 -15.43 6.01 22.62
CA ALA A 423 -14.69 6.25 21.37
C ALA A 423 -13.35 6.97 21.62
N ARG A 424 -13.36 8.00 22.45
CA ARG A 424 -12.15 8.76 22.80
C ARG A 424 -11.15 7.92 23.58
N ASP A 425 -11.60 7.17 24.59
CA ASP A 425 -10.75 6.28 25.38
C ASP A 425 -10.10 5.21 24.49
N PHE A 426 -10.89 4.57 23.61
CA PHE A 426 -10.40 3.59 22.66
C PHE A 426 -9.29 4.14 21.76
N THR A 427 -9.55 5.29 21.11
CA THR A 427 -8.57 5.90 20.20
C THR A 427 -7.27 6.30 20.90
N SER A 428 -7.34 6.66 22.18
CA SER A 428 -6.17 7.02 22.98
C SER A 428 -5.33 5.82 23.42
N ARG A 429 -5.96 4.67 23.67
CA ARG A 429 -5.32 3.50 24.30
C ARG A 429 -4.95 2.39 23.34
N VAL A 430 -5.65 2.25 22.23
CA VAL A 430 -5.40 1.13 21.31
C VAL A 430 -4.03 1.23 20.62
N ASN A 431 -3.29 0.12 20.62
CA ASN A 431 -1.93 0.03 20.05
C ASN A 431 -1.96 -0.35 18.54
N VAL A 432 -2.55 0.53 17.72
CA VAL A 432 -2.70 0.34 16.26
C VAL A 432 -2.50 1.68 15.55
N GLY A 433 -1.91 1.66 14.37
CA GLY A 433 -1.47 2.87 13.66
C GLY A 433 -2.60 3.73 13.07
N MET A 434 -3.70 3.12 12.60
CA MET A 434 -4.85 3.83 12.02
C MET A 434 -6.14 3.39 12.71
N VAL A 435 -6.92 4.35 13.20
CA VAL A 435 -8.12 4.09 13.99
C VAL A 435 -9.34 4.76 13.36
N GLY A 436 -10.40 3.99 13.16
CA GLY A 436 -11.71 4.48 12.72
C GLY A 436 -12.73 4.49 13.86
N VAL A 437 -13.51 5.57 13.96
CA VAL A 437 -14.67 5.64 14.84
C VAL A 437 -15.92 5.67 13.96
N ASN A 438 -16.77 4.66 14.07
CA ASN A 438 -17.93 4.44 13.19
C ASN A 438 -17.57 4.47 11.69
N PHE A 439 -16.33 4.06 11.39
CA PHE A 439 -15.77 3.99 10.05
C PHE A 439 -14.81 2.79 9.94
N ALA A 440 -15.20 1.77 9.17
CA ALA A 440 -14.55 0.45 9.22
C ALA A 440 -13.14 0.42 8.62
N ILE A 441 -12.90 1.21 7.55
CA ILE A 441 -11.63 1.21 6.80
C ILE A 441 -10.98 2.60 6.89
N PRO A 442 -10.24 2.91 7.98
CA PRO A 442 -9.70 4.24 8.24
C PRO A 442 -8.47 4.58 7.38
N VAL A 443 -8.56 4.39 6.06
CA VAL A 443 -7.51 4.83 5.13
C VAL A 443 -7.50 6.35 5.09
N PRO A 444 -6.37 7.01 5.45
CA PRO A 444 -6.32 8.45 5.50
C PRO A 444 -6.35 9.08 4.10
N LEU A 445 -6.76 10.34 4.04
CA LEU A 445 -6.62 11.17 2.83
C LEU A 445 -5.15 11.43 2.52
N ALA A 446 -4.83 11.75 1.26
CA ALA A 446 -3.46 11.83 0.75
C ALA A 446 -2.53 12.81 1.49
N TYR A 447 -3.07 13.81 2.17
CA TYR A 447 -2.29 14.79 2.95
C TYR A 447 -2.08 14.40 4.44
N TYR A 448 -2.66 13.27 4.88
CA TYR A 448 -2.27 12.52 6.08
C TYR A 448 -1.39 11.35 5.68
N THR A 449 -0.78 10.65 6.66
CA THR A 449 0.10 9.52 6.37
C THR A 449 -0.63 8.19 6.56
N PHE A 450 -0.38 7.25 5.65
CA PHE A 450 -0.75 5.85 5.81
C PHE A 450 0.42 5.10 6.45
N GLY A 451 0.20 4.50 7.63
CA GLY A 451 1.25 3.77 8.32
C GLY A 451 0.71 2.77 9.32
N GLY A 452 1.36 1.62 9.38
CA GLY A 452 1.09 0.56 10.35
C GLY A 452 2.09 0.58 11.50
N TRP A 453 1.66 0.04 12.63
CA TRP A 453 2.51 -0.20 13.79
C TRP A 453 2.85 -1.70 13.89
N LYS A 454 3.75 -2.05 14.77
CA LYS A 454 4.18 -3.43 15.04
C LYS A 454 4.65 -4.12 13.74
N ARG A 455 4.24 -5.36 13.47
CA ARG A 455 4.65 -6.08 12.26
C ARG A 455 3.94 -5.64 10.96
N SER A 456 3.03 -4.66 11.07
CA SER A 456 2.41 -4.03 9.89
C SER A 456 3.25 -2.89 9.31
N GLY A 457 4.27 -2.41 10.01
CA GLY A 457 5.15 -1.34 9.53
C GLY A 457 6.57 -1.49 10.03
N PHE A 458 7.54 -1.36 9.12
CA PHE A 458 8.97 -1.35 9.40
C PHE A 458 9.59 -0.07 8.84
N GLY A 459 10.36 0.62 9.66
CA GLY A 459 10.87 1.96 9.38
C GLY A 459 10.07 3.03 10.10
N ASP A 460 10.58 4.25 10.09
CA ASP A 460 10.10 5.36 10.91
C ASP A 460 9.10 6.27 10.17
N LEU A 461 9.21 6.36 8.84
CA LEU A 461 8.38 7.25 8.02
C LEU A 461 7.29 6.46 7.29
N ASN A 462 6.09 7.05 7.26
CA ASN A 462 4.91 6.47 6.65
C ASN A 462 4.77 6.79 5.15
N GLN A 463 3.80 6.17 4.46
CA GLN A 463 3.49 6.45 3.05
C GLN A 463 2.70 7.74 2.93
N HIS A 464 2.84 8.40 1.77
CA HIS A 464 2.23 9.67 1.37
C HIS A 464 2.18 10.74 2.47
N GLY A 465 1.47 11.84 2.26
CA GLY A 465 1.47 12.96 3.16
C GLY A 465 2.87 13.58 3.38
N PRO A 466 3.06 14.38 4.42
CA PRO A 466 4.34 15.01 4.74
C PRO A 466 5.50 14.03 4.95
N ASP A 467 5.21 12.82 5.45
CA ASP A 467 6.22 11.79 5.66
C ASP A 467 6.86 11.32 4.36
N SER A 468 6.10 11.29 3.26
CA SER A 468 6.66 10.94 1.95
C SER A 468 7.73 11.94 1.50
N VAL A 469 7.54 13.23 1.79
CA VAL A 469 8.54 14.26 1.48
C VAL A 469 9.79 14.06 2.33
N ARG A 470 9.64 13.74 3.61
CA ARG A 470 10.76 13.40 4.51
C ARG A 470 11.47 12.14 4.04
N PHE A 471 10.72 11.12 3.64
CA PHE A 471 11.27 9.84 3.16
C PHE A 471 12.12 10.02 1.90
N TYR A 472 11.67 10.84 0.94
CA TYR A 472 12.33 11.01 -0.36
C TYR A 472 13.33 12.19 -0.41
N THR A 473 13.56 12.89 0.70
CA THR A 473 14.51 13.98 0.77
C THR A 473 15.50 13.84 1.93
N LYS A 474 16.61 14.54 1.83
CA LYS A 474 17.57 14.78 2.92
C LYS A 474 17.68 16.29 3.17
N THR A 475 17.82 16.66 4.44
CA THR A 475 17.98 18.05 4.85
C THR A 475 19.45 18.40 4.86
N LYS A 476 19.81 19.54 4.24
CA LYS A 476 21.11 20.18 4.35
C LYS A 476 20.95 21.46 5.15
N THR A 477 21.72 21.62 6.22
CA THR A 477 21.76 22.86 6.98
C THR A 477 22.97 23.67 6.52
N VAL A 478 22.76 24.94 6.24
CA VAL A 478 23.80 25.89 5.82
C VAL A 478 23.93 26.99 6.88
N THR A 479 25.14 27.19 7.37
CA THR A 479 25.51 28.29 8.25
C THR A 479 26.28 29.31 7.42
N SER A 480 25.80 30.53 7.36
CA SER A 480 26.41 31.61 6.58
C SER A 480 26.84 32.73 7.51
N ARG A 481 28.11 33.19 7.36
CA ARG A 481 28.57 34.44 7.95
C ARG A 481 28.70 35.45 6.81
N TRP A 482 28.01 36.55 6.92
CA TRP A 482 28.06 37.60 5.94
C TRP A 482 29.21 38.57 6.29
N PRO A 483 30.12 38.91 5.35
CA PRO A 483 31.19 39.88 5.60
C PRO A 483 30.61 41.26 5.95
N SER A 484 30.83 41.69 7.16
CA SER A 484 30.45 43.04 7.61
C SER A 484 31.68 43.97 7.69
N GLY A 485 32.37 44.17 6.56
CA GLY A 485 33.65 44.83 6.52
C GLY A 485 34.82 43.89 6.85
N ILE A 486 36.02 44.35 6.63
CA ILE A 486 37.25 43.59 6.97
C ILE A 486 37.41 43.64 8.49
N LYS A 487 37.03 42.56 9.18
CA LYS A 487 37.46 42.32 10.56
C LYS A 487 38.81 41.66 10.51
N GLU A 488 39.83 42.35 11.02
CA GLU A 488 41.16 41.78 11.22
C GLU A 488 41.13 40.80 12.41
N GLY A 489 41.59 39.57 12.21
CA GLY A 489 41.79 38.56 13.24
C GLY A 489 41.21 37.20 12.97
N THR A 490 41.81 36.16 13.55
CA THR A 490 41.38 34.78 13.48
C THR A 490 40.54 34.44 14.72
N ASP A 491 39.27 34.03 14.54
CA ASP A 491 38.44 33.56 15.64
C ASP A 491 38.76 32.09 15.93
N PHE A 492 39.37 31.81 17.07
CA PHE A 492 39.66 30.44 17.56
C PHE A 492 38.57 29.89 18.48
N VAL A 493 37.50 30.65 18.69
CA VAL A 493 36.39 30.24 19.57
C VAL A 493 35.15 29.99 18.76
N ILE A 494 34.49 28.87 19.00
CA ILE A 494 33.17 28.55 18.38
C ILE A 494 32.16 29.63 18.79
N PRO A 495 31.48 30.31 17.87
CA PRO A 495 30.47 31.30 18.21
C PRO A 495 29.37 30.68 19.06
N THR A 496 29.12 31.24 20.22
CA THR A 496 28.03 30.85 21.12
C THR A 496 27.03 31.99 21.23
N MET A 497 25.74 31.60 21.47
CA MET A 497 24.73 32.59 21.81
C MET A 497 25.03 33.16 23.20
N LYS A 498 25.44 34.42 23.28
CA LYS A 498 25.47 35.20 24.50
C LYS A 498 24.47 36.34 24.43
#